data_12bd4d679aa8904042c73919ec6c1a77
#
_entry.id   12bd4d679aa8904042c73919ec6c1a77
#
_cell.length_a   1.000
_cell.length_b   1.000
_cell.length_c   1.000
_cell.angle_alpha   90.00
_cell.angle_beta   90.00
_cell.angle_gamma   90.00
#
_symmetry.space_group_name_H-M   'P 1'
#
loop_
_entity.id
_entity.type
_entity.pdbx_description
1 polymer ?
#
loop_
_entity_poly.entity_id
_entity_poly.type
_entity_poly.pdbx_seq_one_letter_code
_entity_poly.pdbx_strand_id
1 'polypeptide(L)'
;MNKKVISISNLLRKRILLIYCLFVSAAFLLICSKSSPLYPMNDWVDVHCFLTLGNGILHGKVPYVDLYEQKGPVLYFIYAIVALFNQKSFWGQYLLEVITFGLFLYYSAKIAQLYLGKSLYVYPIVAVLAGVIGTTKAFAHGGSVEQMCLFLFAYGLYCVLRACHEERSLTFRETLINGIFAGMAFWIKYTMTGFYLGMALFVLVWYLGWLRDWKKLLKTIGYFLLGFCAVTTVVFLYFLINGAVKELFTCYFYNNIFLYPSTDETPLLELVQLRFKAAMDYNEMFPTLIYLGVAYLLVQAKEKPRDLIAFFLCFAGLVIGTYVGQGYVYYGLVLSAFSVFGLVGLATLLRLIRLPEIPQLAKLGVRIIRISLIVTVCLWTLADAYDKSDNTYLMNYDKQDMPQYQFAQRINQVENPTILNFGFLDGGFYYASGTVPNCPFFCTFNVDAPGMWETQYQYIEDGKVDFVITRHYPLEMYHLNHSKYELVQSASMPFEGIDFTYFLYQLKE
;
A
#
# COMPACT_ATOMS: atom_id res chain seq x y z
N MET A 1 -7.55 43.70 -8.01
CA MET A 1 -7.92 42.38 -8.57
C MET A 1 -8.87 41.67 -7.61
N ASN A 2 -10.05 41.27 -8.04
CA ASN A 2 -11.18 40.89 -7.20
C ASN A 2 -10.87 39.60 -6.42
N LYS A 3 -11.08 39.55 -5.09
CA LYS A 3 -10.85 38.35 -4.22
C LYS A 3 -11.49 37.08 -4.78
N LYS A 4 -12.61 37.20 -5.50
CA LYS A 4 -13.35 36.13 -6.17
C LYS A 4 -12.55 35.52 -7.35
N VAL A 5 -11.87 36.32 -8.15
CA VAL A 5 -11.04 35.87 -9.29
C VAL A 5 -9.79 35.13 -8.81
N ILE A 6 -9.17 35.63 -7.73
CA ILE A 6 -8.00 34.97 -7.10
C ILE A 6 -8.41 33.61 -6.50
N SER A 7 -9.60 33.51 -5.90
CA SER A 7 -10.14 32.26 -5.34
C SER A 7 -10.38 31.21 -6.44
N ILE A 8 -11.02 31.61 -7.56
CA ILE A 8 -11.30 30.69 -8.69
C ILE A 8 -10.00 30.18 -9.33
N SER A 9 -9.02 31.07 -9.57
CA SER A 9 -7.73 30.68 -10.15
C SER A 9 -6.95 29.69 -9.25
N ASN A 10 -7.03 29.87 -7.93
CA ASN A 10 -6.41 28.97 -6.96
C ASN A 10 -7.12 27.60 -6.92
N LEU A 11 -8.44 27.57 -7.04
CA LEU A 11 -9.23 26.35 -7.09
C LEU A 11 -8.91 25.54 -8.38
N LEU A 12 -8.87 26.22 -9.51
CA LEU A 12 -8.51 25.61 -10.80
C LEU A 12 -7.09 25.01 -10.77
N ARG A 13 -6.11 25.73 -10.23
CA ARG A 13 -4.73 25.23 -10.10
C ARG A 13 -4.63 24.01 -9.20
N LYS A 14 -5.39 23.96 -8.10
CA LYS A 14 -5.44 22.76 -7.21
C LYS A 14 -6.02 21.56 -7.95
N ARG A 15 -7.08 21.76 -8.74
CA ARG A 15 -7.71 20.71 -9.55
C ARG A 15 -6.74 20.20 -10.64
N ILE A 16 -6.05 21.11 -11.33
CA ILE A 16 -5.06 20.75 -12.35
C ILE A 16 -3.93 19.91 -11.74
N LEU A 17 -3.39 20.29 -10.57
CA LEU A 17 -2.35 19.53 -9.91
C LEU A 17 -2.83 18.10 -9.50
N LEU A 18 -4.05 18.00 -8.97
CA LEU A 18 -4.62 16.69 -8.63
C LEU A 18 -4.80 15.81 -9.87
N ILE A 19 -5.38 16.37 -10.95
CA ILE A 19 -5.56 15.66 -12.21
C ILE A 19 -4.21 15.20 -12.77
N TYR A 20 -3.19 16.05 -12.73
CA TYR A 20 -1.84 15.70 -13.14
C TYR A 20 -1.26 14.54 -12.32
N CYS A 21 -1.39 14.58 -10.99
CA CYS A 21 -0.90 13.51 -10.12
C CYS A 21 -1.63 12.18 -10.36
N LEU A 22 -2.95 12.22 -10.58
CA LEU A 22 -3.73 11.03 -10.95
C LEU A 22 -3.34 10.48 -12.32
N PHE A 23 -3.09 11.37 -13.29
CA PHE A 23 -2.62 10.97 -14.62
C PHE A 23 -1.23 10.34 -14.57
N VAL A 24 -0.28 10.95 -13.84
CA VAL A 24 1.07 10.37 -13.62
C VAL A 24 0.95 9.03 -12.91
N SER A 25 0.14 8.94 -11.86
CA SER A 25 -0.11 7.68 -11.17
C SER A 25 -0.61 6.61 -12.15
N ALA A 26 -1.65 6.91 -12.94
CA ALA A 26 -2.18 5.97 -13.91
C ALA A 26 -1.10 5.53 -14.93
N ALA A 27 -0.35 6.49 -15.50
CA ALA A 27 0.66 6.18 -16.51
C ALA A 27 1.79 5.27 -15.96
N PHE A 28 2.30 5.55 -14.75
CA PHE A 28 3.34 4.71 -14.16
C PHE A 28 2.81 3.34 -13.71
N LEU A 29 1.60 3.29 -13.16
CA LEU A 29 0.99 2.04 -12.73
C LEU A 29 0.62 1.12 -13.91
N LEU A 30 0.38 1.65 -15.11
CA LEU A 30 0.24 0.82 -16.31
C LEU A 30 1.47 -0.06 -16.55
N ILE A 31 2.65 0.41 -16.15
CA ILE A 31 3.92 -0.29 -16.33
C ILE A 31 4.33 -1.03 -15.05
N CYS A 32 4.23 -0.37 -13.89
CA CYS A 32 4.85 -0.85 -12.66
C CYS A 32 3.94 -1.73 -11.79
N SER A 33 2.61 -1.65 -11.94
CA SER A 33 1.71 -2.46 -11.11
C SER A 33 1.31 -3.76 -11.79
N LYS A 34 1.39 -4.89 -11.08
CA LYS A 34 0.86 -6.19 -11.53
C LYS A 34 -0.66 -6.17 -11.79
N SER A 35 -1.39 -5.24 -11.18
CA SER A 35 -2.83 -5.04 -11.42
C SER A 35 -3.14 -4.26 -12.71
N SER A 36 -2.11 -3.90 -13.47
CA SER A 36 -2.27 -3.18 -14.74
C SER A 36 -3.13 -3.95 -15.74
N PRO A 37 -4.02 -3.27 -16.47
CA PRO A 37 -4.78 -3.89 -17.55
C PRO A 37 -3.91 -4.37 -18.73
N LEU A 38 -2.63 -4.03 -18.77
CA LEU A 38 -1.66 -4.54 -19.74
C LEU A 38 -1.14 -5.96 -19.39
N TYR A 39 -1.41 -6.44 -18.19
CA TYR A 39 -0.95 -7.74 -17.70
C TYR A 39 -2.12 -8.73 -17.64
N PRO A 40 -1.87 -10.03 -17.82
CA PRO A 40 -2.93 -11.04 -17.81
C PRO A 40 -3.57 -11.17 -16.43
N MET A 41 -2.78 -11.01 -15.37
CA MET A 41 -3.19 -11.21 -13.98
C MET A 41 -2.20 -10.54 -13.03
N ASN A 42 -2.67 -10.10 -11.88
CA ASN A 42 -1.79 -9.88 -10.74
C ASN A 42 -1.56 -11.25 -10.07
N ASP A 43 -0.32 -11.71 -10.02
CA ASP A 43 0.05 -13.03 -9.49
C ASP A 43 0.46 -13.01 -8.01
N TRP A 44 0.37 -11.84 -7.32
CA TRP A 44 0.77 -11.70 -5.93
C TRP A 44 -0.27 -12.25 -4.94
N VAL A 45 0.17 -13.17 -4.11
CA VAL A 45 -0.70 -13.95 -3.21
C VAL A 45 -1.48 -13.11 -2.19
N ASP A 46 -0.88 -12.03 -1.63
CA ASP A 46 -1.58 -11.19 -0.63
C ASP A 46 -2.81 -10.48 -1.24
N VAL A 47 -2.68 -9.96 -2.47
CA VAL A 47 -3.81 -9.30 -3.18
C VAL A 47 -4.95 -10.30 -3.40
N HIS A 48 -4.63 -11.56 -3.70
CA HIS A 48 -5.65 -12.59 -3.86
C HIS A 48 -6.34 -12.92 -2.55
N CYS A 49 -5.60 -13.05 -1.43
CA CYS A 49 -6.21 -13.20 -0.12
C CYS A 49 -7.22 -12.08 0.15
N PHE A 50 -6.85 -10.82 -0.13
CA PHE A 50 -7.74 -9.68 0.09
C PHE A 50 -8.94 -9.67 -0.84
N LEU A 51 -8.77 -10.02 -2.13
CA LEU A 51 -9.85 -10.13 -3.10
C LEU A 51 -10.83 -11.26 -2.72
N THR A 52 -10.31 -12.40 -2.30
CA THR A 52 -11.12 -13.55 -1.86
C THR A 52 -11.94 -13.20 -0.62
N LEU A 53 -11.34 -12.50 0.37
CA LEU A 53 -12.08 -11.98 1.53
C LEU A 53 -13.12 -10.94 1.12
N GLY A 54 -12.78 -9.98 0.27
CA GLY A 54 -13.69 -8.96 -0.22
C GLY A 54 -14.88 -9.57 -0.98
N ASN A 55 -14.61 -10.53 -1.87
CA ASN A 55 -15.65 -11.27 -2.58
C ASN A 55 -16.51 -12.11 -1.62
N GLY A 56 -15.89 -12.74 -0.62
CA GLY A 56 -16.59 -13.47 0.44
C GLY A 56 -17.61 -12.60 1.18
N ILE A 57 -17.24 -11.36 1.56
CA ILE A 57 -18.15 -10.40 2.20
C ILE A 57 -19.37 -10.12 1.32
N LEU A 58 -19.20 -9.97 0.01
CA LEU A 58 -20.32 -9.76 -0.94
C LEU A 58 -21.25 -10.95 -1.02
N HIS A 59 -20.78 -12.15 -0.65
CA HIS A 59 -21.56 -13.38 -0.58
C HIS A 59 -21.98 -13.75 0.86
N GLY A 60 -21.99 -12.78 1.77
CA GLY A 60 -22.48 -12.94 3.15
C GLY A 60 -21.51 -13.64 4.10
N LYS A 61 -20.25 -13.86 3.71
CA LYS A 61 -19.22 -14.41 4.59
C LYS A 61 -18.70 -13.35 5.56
N VAL A 62 -18.49 -13.75 6.81
CA VAL A 62 -17.96 -12.88 7.86
C VAL A 62 -16.45 -13.13 8.01
N PRO A 63 -15.60 -12.11 7.82
CA PRO A 63 -14.16 -12.22 8.05
C PRO A 63 -13.86 -12.76 9.45
N TYR A 64 -12.82 -13.60 9.53
CA TYR A 64 -12.36 -14.30 10.74
C TYR A 64 -13.25 -15.44 11.24
N VAL A 65 -14.53 -15.47 10.85
CA VAL A 65 -15.48 -16.54 11.19
C VAL A 65 -15.56 -17.54 10.04
N ASP A 66 -16.04 -17.08 8.89
CA ASP A 66 -16.22 -17.92 7.71
C ASP A 66 -14.96 -18.01 6.85
N LEU A 67 -14.14 -16.97 6.84
CA LEU A 67 -12.88 -16.89 6.10
C LEU A 67 -11.82 -16.24 6.99
N TYR A 68 -10.75 -17.00 7.27
CA TYR A 68 -9.60 -16.53 8.05
C TYR A 68 -8.67 -15.69 7.18
N GLU A 69 -8.16 -14.61 7.73
CA GLU A 69 -6.98 -13.86 7.27
C GLU A 69 -6.52 -12.96 8.44
N GLN A 70 -5.28 -12.50 8.42
CA GLN A 70 -4.64 -11.85 9.59
C GLN A 70 -4.53 -10.33 9.52
N LYS A 71 -4.90 -9.70 8.38
CA LYS A 71 -4.92 -8.23 8.26
C LYS A 71 -6.20 -7.64 8.88
N GLY A 72 -6.28 -6.31 8.91
CA GLY A 72 -7.41 -5.61 9.53
C GLY A 72 -8.64 -5.52 8.63
N PRO A 73 -9.84 -5.47 9.23
CA PRO A 73 -11.11 -5.58 8.50
C PRO A 73 -11.41 -4.40 7.57
N VAL A 74 -10.87 -3.20 7.80
CA VAL A 74 -11.03 -2.08 6.87
C VAL A 74 -10.43 -2.40 5.51
N LEU A 75 -9.33 -3.19 5.46
CA LEU A 75 -8.77 -3.68 4.22
C LEU A 75 -9.81 -4.51 3.44
N TYR A 76 -10.47 -5.47 4.09
CA TYR A 76 -11.45 -6.34 3.45
C TYR A 76 -12.70 -5.57 2.99
N PHE A 77 -13.14 -4.56 3.74
CA PHE A 77 -14.25 -3.69 3.31
C PHE A 77 -13.88 -2.90 2.05
N ILE A 78 -12.63 -2.41 1.94
CA ILE A 78 -12.13 -1.77 0.73
C ILE A 78 -12.11 -2.78 -0.42
N TYR A 79 -11.62 -4.00 -0.19
CA TYR A 79 -11.57 -5.04 -1.21
C TYR A 79 -12.95 -5.62 -1.57
N ALA A 80 -13.93 -5.54 -0.68
CA ALA A 80 -15.32 -5.82 -1.06
C ALA A 80 -15.85 -4.81 -2.11
N ILE A 81 -15.50 -3.51 -1.95
CA ILE A 81 -15.81 -2.51 -2.97
C ILE A 81 -15.04 -2.79 -4.27
N VAL A 82 -13.75 -3.15 -4.18
CA VAL A 82 -12.91 -3.51 -5.33
C VAL A 82 -13.49 -4.71 -6.06
N ALA A 83 -13.95 -5.74 -5.35
CA ALA A 83 -14.53 -6.95 -5.92
C ALA A 83 -15.78 -6.70 -6.77
N LEU A 84 -16.55 -5.64 -6.50
CA LEU A 84 -17.67 -5.23 -7.34
C LEU A 84 -17.25 -4.90 -8.79
N PHE A 85 -15.99 -4.49 -8.99
CA PHE A 85 -15.44 -4.11 -10.29
C PHE A 85 -14.43 -5.12 -10.85
N ASN A 86 -14.12 -6.20 -10.11
CA ASN A 86 -13.01 -7.10 -10.40
C ASN A 86 -13.45 -8.52 -10.83
N GLN A 87 -14.67 -8.72 -11.27
CA GLN A 87 -15.16 -10.08 -11.57
C GLN A 87 -14.48 -10.77 -12.76
N LYS A 88 -13.84 -10.02 -13.68
CA LYS A 88 -13.16 -10.57 -14.88
C LYS A 88 -11.85 -9.89 -15.23
N SER A 89 -11.45 -8.87 -14.47
CA SER A 89 -10.24 -8.07 -14.71
C SER A 89 -9.80 -7.34 -13.45
N PHE A 90 -8.53 -6.98 -13.35
CA PHE A 90 -7.99 -6.24 -12.20
C PHE A 90 -8.30 -4.72 -12.22
N TRP A 91 -9.28 -4.26 -13.01
CA TRP A 91 -9.61 -2.83 -13.11
C TRP A 91 -9.94 -2.18 -11.76
N GLY A 92 -10.71 -2.87 -10.89
CA GLY A 92 -11.04 -2.33 -9.57
C GLY A 92 -9.79 -2.13 -8.71
N GLN A 93 -8.88 -3.11 -8.72
CA GLN A 93 -7.60 -3.02 -8.00
C GLN A 93 -6.70 -1.92 -8.60
N TYR A 94 -6.57 -1.89 -9.91
CA TYR A 94 -5.81 -0.85 -10.61
C TYR A 94 -6.32 0.56 -10.28
N LEU A 95 -7.64 0.78 -10.30
CA LEU A 95 -8.24 2.08 -9.96
C LEU A 95 -7.99 2.45 -8.49
N LEU A 96 -8.08 1.49 -7.56
CA LEU A 96 -7.72 1.72 -6.16
C LEU A 96 -6.27 2.20 -6.03
N GLU A 97 -5.34 1.53 -6.71
CA GLU A 97 -3.93 1.92 -6.73
C GLU A 97 -3.73 3.29 -7.37
N VAL A 98 -4.36 3.58 -8.52
CA VAL A 98 -4.29 4.90 -9.18
C VAL A 98 -4.75 6.02 -8.25
N ILE A 99 -5.84 5.80 -7.51
CA ILE A 99 -6.37 6.81 -6.58
C ILE A 99 -5.43 6.99 -5.39
N THR A 100 -5.03 5.90 -4.73
CA THR A 100 -4.21 5.98 -3.51
C THR A 100 -2.80 6.50 -3.79
N PHE A 101 -2.15 6.01 -4.84
CA PHE A 101 -0.84 6.51 -5.25
C PHE A 101 -0.90 7.93 -5.83
N GLY A 102 -1.94 8.26 -6.59
CA GLY A 102 -2.17 9.61 -7.09
C GLY A 102 -2.41 10.64 -5.97
N LEU A 103 -3.12 10.26 -4.91
CA LEU A 103 -3.25 11.09 -3.70
C LEU A 103 -1.93 11.24 -2.95
N PHE A 104 -1.14 10.18 -2.86
CA PHE A 104 0.22 10.24 -2.31
C PHE A 104 1.09 11.24 -3.08
N LEU A 105 1.13 11.14 -4.41
CA LEU A 105 1.85 12.09 -5.28
C LEU A 105 1.33 13.52 -5.12
N TYR A 106 0.02 13.69 -4.99
CA TYR A 106 -0.59 15.01 -4.78
C TYR A 106 -0.15 15.64 -3.46
N TYR A 107 -0.16 14.89 -2.34
CA TYR A 107 0.27 15.45 -1.05
C TYR A 107 1.79 15.64 -1.00
N SER A 108 2.58 14.78 -1.65
CA SER A 108 4.01 15.01 -1.87
C SER A 108 4.27 16.29 -2.67
N ALA A 109 3.51 16.54 -3.74
CA ALA A 109 3.57 17.81 -4.48
C ALA A 109 3.16 19.01 -3.61
N LYS A 110 2.20 18.82 -2.69
CA LYS A 110 1.81 19.88 -1.72
C LYS A 110 2.92 20.15 -0.72
N ILE A 111 3.64 19.13 -0.24
CA ILE A 111 4.84 19.29 0.58
C ILE A 111 5.91 20.07 -0.21
N ALA A 112 6.21 19.67 -1.44
CA ALA A 112 7.17 20.37 -2.29
C ALA A 112 6.78 21.86 -2.48
N GLN A 113 5.48 22.17 -2.61
CA GLN A 113 4.99 23.56 -2.70
C GLN A 113 5.21 24.39 -1.45
N LEU A 114 5.34 23.80 -0.26
CA LEU A 114 5.67 24.56 0.97
C LEU A 114 7.08 25.16 0.90
N TYR A 115 8.01 24.48 0.25
CA TYR A 115 9.41 24.90 0.13
C TYR A 115 9.70 25.65 -1.17
N LEU A 116 9.11 25.21 -2.27
CA LEU A 116 9.40 25.72 -3.61
C LEU A 116 8.37 26.74 -4.10
N GLY A 117 7.29 26.97 -3.33
CA GLY A 117 6.17 27.77 -3.79
C GLY A 117 5.45 27.13 -4.98
N LYS A 118 4.70 27.93 -5.76
CA LYS A 118 3.98 27.48 -6.95
C LYS A 118 4.90 27.36 -8.17
N SER A 119 6.00 26.64 -8.02
CA SER A 119 7.02 26.47 -9.04
C SER A 119 6.67 25.37 -10.04
N LEU A 120 7.16 25.51 -11.27
CA LEU A 120 7.07 24.47 -12.30
C LEU A 120 7.89 23.21 -11.93
N TYR A 121 8.90 23.32 -11.06
CA TYR A 121 9.69 22.17 -10.59
C TYR A 121 8.85 21.11 -9.86
N VAL A 122 7.65 21.45 -9.38
CA VAL A 122 6.74 20.50 -8.72
C VAL A 122 6.30 19.38 -9.67
N TYR A 123 6.15 19.65 -10.95
CA TYR A 123 5.70 18.66 -11.94
C TYR A 123 6.73 17.54 -12.18
N PRO A 124 8.01 17.84 -12.53
CA PRO A 124 9.01 16.79 -12.66
C PRO A 124 9.30 16.07 -11.33
N ILE A 125 9.20 16.75 -10.17
CA ILE A 125 9.29 16.09 -8.86
C ILE A 125 8.26 14.96 -8.74
N VAL A 126 7.02 15.19 -9.14
CA VAL A 126 5.95 14.17 -9.10
C VAL A 126 6.29 12.99 -10.01
N ALA A 127 6.75 13.24 -11.24
CA ALA A 127 7.07 12.18 -12.19
C ALA A 127 8.29 11.35 -11.72
N VAL A 128 9.37 12.02 -11.28
CA VAL A 128 10.57 11.36 -10.77
C VAL A 128 10.26 10.55 -9.51
N LEU A 129 9.44 11.10 -8.60
CA LEU A 129 9.03 10.39 -7.40
C LEU A 129 8.22 9.13 -7.76
N ALA A 130 7.30 9.24 -8.73
CA ALA A 130 6.51 8.10 -9.20
C ALA A 130 7.40 7.02 -9.83
N GLY A 131 8.38 7.40 -10.68
CA GLY A 131 9.32 6.47 -11.28
C GLY A 131 10.21 5.78 -10.26
N VAL A 132 10.84 6.57 -9.36
CA VAL A 132 11.74 6.02 -8.34
C VAL A 132 11.03 5.03 -7.41
N ILE A 133 9.78 5.32 -7.00
CA ILE A 133 9.04 4.43 -6.12
C ILE A 133 8.49 3.24 -6.90
N GLY A 134 7.90 3.49 -8.08
CA GLY A 134 7.26 2.47 -8.90
C GLY A 134 8.20 1.37 -9.39
N THR A 135 9.50 1.67 -9.53
CA THR A 135 10.53 0.72 -9.95
C THR A 135 11.24 0.00 -8.80
N THR A 136 10.83 0.22 -7.55
CA THR A 136 11.41 -0.52 -6.42
C THR A 136 10.84 -1.94 -6.35
N LYS A 137 11.66 -2.88 -5.89
CA LYS A 137 11.25 -4.28 -5.66
C LYS A 137 10.05 -4.37 -4.71
N ALA A 138 9.98 -3.51 -3.70
CA ALA A 138 8.84 -3.47 -2.77
C ALA A 138 7.53 -3.04 -3.46
N PHE A 139 7.59 -2.20 -4.49
CA PHE A 139 6.42 -1.78 -5.27
C PHE A 139 6.01 -2.84 -6.31
N ALA A 140 6.97 -3.64 -6.78
CA ALA A 140 6.75 -4.68 -7.80
C ALA A 140 5.69 -5.73 -7.38
N HIS A 141 5.45 -5.91 -6.08
CA HIS A 141 4.39 -6.80 -5.60
C HIS A 141 2.99 -6.39 -6.11
N GLY A 142 2.73 -5.08 -6.28
CA GLY A 142 1.46 -4.53 -6.79
C GLY A 142 0.30 -4.67 -5.80
N GLY A 143 -0.33 -3.55 -5.43
CA GLY A 143 -1.50 -3.56 -4.53
C GLY A 143 -1.20 -3.84 -3.07
N SER A 144 0.03 -3.63 -2.59
CA SER A 144 0.38 -3.84 -1.19
C SER A 144 -0.35 -2.87 -0.26
N VAL A 145 -0.55 -3.31 0.99
CA VAL A 145 -1.10 -2.46 2.06
C VAL A 145 -0.22 -1.23 2.29
N GLU A 146 1.10 -1.40 2.15
CA GLU A 146 2.10 -0.35 2.26
C GLU A 146 1.89 0.75 1.22
N GLN A 147 1.68 0.37 -0.04
CA GLN A 147 1.35 1.29 -1.13
C GLN A 147 0.04 2.04 -0.86
N MET A 148 -1.00 1.30 -0.43
CA MET A 148 -2.31 1.88 -0.12
C MET A 148 -2.24 2.93 0.98
N CYS A 149 -1.37 2.77 1.97
CA CYS A 149 -1.25 3.68 3.12
C CYS A 149 -0.37 4.92 2.87
N LEU A 150 0.42 4.97 1.78
CA LEU A 150 1.33 6.09 1.52
C LEU A 150 0.65 7.47 1.57
N PHE A 151 -0.54 7.61 1.00
CA PHE A 151 -1.23 8.90 0.97
C PHE A 151 -1.69 9.35 2.36
N LEU A 152 -1.96 8.42 3.28
CA LEU A 152 -2.34 8.72 4.67
C LEU A 152 -1.19 9.45 5.37
N PHE A 153 0.03 8.94 5.20
CA PHE A 153 1.24 9.51 5.80
C PHE A 153 1.62 10.84 5.14
N ALA A 154 1.59 10.90 3.81
CA ALA A 154 1.88 12.14 3.08
C ALA A 154 0.89 13.26 3.43
N TYR A 155 -0.39 12.95 3.63
CA TYR A 155 -1.39 13.93 4.11
C TYR A 155 -1.06 14.41 5.53
N GLY A 156 -0.79 13.48 6.46
CA GLY A 156 -0.45 13.83 7.84
C GLY A 156 0.77 14.73 7.91
N LEU A 157 1.84 14.35 7.19
CA LEU A 157 3.06 15.13 7.11
C LEU A 157 2.83 16.51 6.49
N TYR A 158 2.05 16.60 5.40
CA TYR A 158 1.67 17.88 4.82
C TYR A 158 0.92 18.79 5.80
N CYS A 159 -0.02 18.24 6.58
CA CYS A 159 -0.80 19.04 7.55
C CYS A 159 0.08 19.62 8.64
N VAL A 160 0.97 18.83 9.24
CA VAL A 160 1.86 19.32 10.31
C VAL A 160 2.88 20.32 9.78
N LEU A 161 3.53 20.06 8.65
CA LEU A 161 4.49 20.99 8.04
C LEU A 161 3.81 22.30 7.64
N ARG A 162 2.62 22.23 7.06
CA ARG A 162 1.85 23.43 6.73
C ARG A 162 1.50 24.24 7.95
N ALA A 163 1.09 23.59 9.04
CA ALA A 163 0.79 24.27 10.31
C ALA A 163 2.04 24.97 10.87
N CYS A 164 3.22 24.35 10.75
CA CYS A 164 4.50 24.95 11.13
C CYS A 164 4.84 26.18 10.28
N HIS A 165 4.71 26.07 8.94
CA HIS A 165 4.99 27.18 8.02
C HIS A 165 4.01 28.35 8.17
N GLU A 166 2.77 28.09 8.55
CA GLU A 166 1.72 29.10 8.80
C GLU A 166 1.67 29.52 10.28
N GLU A 167 2.56 29.02 11.14
CA GLU A 167 2.67 29.28 12.59
C GLU A 167 1.33 29.20 13.34
N ARG A 168 0.54 28.18 13.02
CA ARG A 168 -0.80 27.98 13.56
C ARG A 168 -1.02 26.57 14.12
N SER A 169 -2.08 26.41 14.88
CA SER A 169 -2.60 25.08 15.22
C SER A 169 -3.20 24.38 13.99
N LEU A 170 -3.30 23.05 14.05
CA LEU A 170 -4.07 22.27 13.11
C LEU A 170 -5.55 22.71 13.14
N THR A 171 -6.18 22.80 11.99
CA THR A 171 -7.61 23.08 11.89
C THR A 171 -8.44 21.85 12.27
N PHE A 172 -9.71 22.06 12.62
CA PHE A 172 -10.66 20.97 12.87
C PHE A 172 -10.64 19.92 11.75
N ARG A 173 -10.73 20.36 10.48
CA ARG A 173 -10.76 19.46 9.32
C ARG A 173 -9.46 18.67 9.17
N GLU A 174 -8.30 19.32 9.30
CA GLU A 174 -6.99 18.65 9.23
C GLU A 174 -6.87 17.60 10.32
N THR A 175 -7.29 17.91 11.53
CA THR A 175 -7.22 17.01 12.68
C THR A 175 -8.18 15.84 12.57
N LEU A 176 -9.44 16.12 12.22
CA LEU A 176 -10.46 15.07 12.04
C LEU A 176 -10.07 14.07 10.96
N ILE A 177 -9.60 14.55 9.79
CA ILE A 177 -9.17 13.68 8.70
C ILE A 177 -7.95 12.86 9.11
N ASN A 178 -6.97 13.45 9.84
CA ASN A 178 -5.85 12.67 10.37
C ASN A 178 -6.30 11.59 11.37
N GLY A 179 -7.32 11.88 12.18
CA GLY A 179 -7.93 10.88 13.06
C GLY A 179 -8.59 9.74 12.26
N ILE A 180 -9.36 10.05 11.21
CA ILE A 180 -9.95 9.06 10.30
C ILE A 180 -8.84 8.21 9.66
N PHE A 181 -7.78 8.83 9.14
CA PHE A 181 -6.68 8.13 8.50
C PHE A 181 -5.88 7.26 9.49
N ALA A 182 -5.71 7.72 10.72
CA ALA A 182 -5.13 6.92 11.80
C ALA A 182 -6.01 5.69 12.13
N GLY A 183 -7.34 5.87 12.19
CA GLY A 183 -8.29 4.78 12.35
C GLY A 183 -8.25 3.79 11.18
N MET A 184 -8.16 4.28 9.94
CA MET A 184 -7.98 3.42 8.76
C MET A 184 -6.66 2.65 8.85
N ALA A 185 -5.53 3.31 9.10
CA ALA A 185 -4.24 2.66 9.24
C ALA A 185 -4.27 1.58 10.35
N PHE A 186 -4.88 1.89 11.51
CA PHE A 186 -5.05 0.95 12.62
C PHE A 186 -5.84 -0.29 12.22
N TRP A 187 -6.95 -0.13 11.50
CA TRP A 187 -7.85 -1.23 11.09
C TRP A 187 -7.51 -1.83 9.71
N ILE A 188 -6.46 -1.36 9.04
CA ILE A 188 -5.83 -2.00 7.87
C ILE A 188 -4.65 -2.85 8.34
N LYS A 189 -3.69 -2.24 9.06
CA LYS A 189 -2.49 -2.88 9.60
C LYS A 189 -2.02 -2.05 10.80
N TYR A 190 -2.34 -2.49 12.03
CA TYR A 190 -2.15 -1.70 13.26
C TYR A 190 -0.72 -1.19 13.45
N THR A 191 0.27 -1.89 12.95
CA THR A 191 1.69 -1.47 13.02
C THR A 191 1.95 -0.14 12.31
N MET A 192 1.15 0.22 11.30
CA MET A 192 1.27 1.49 10.57
C MET A 192 0.83 2.72 11.38
N THR A 193 0.15 2.53 12.51
CA THR A 193 -0.18 3.63 13.44
C THR A 193 1.05 4.26 14.06
N GLY A 194 2.22 3.62 13.98
CA GLY A 194 3.50 4.20 14.43
C GLY A 194 3.75 5.60 13.86
N PHE A 195 3.40 5.87 12.60
CA PHE A 195 3.46 7.21 12.02
C PHE A 195 2.64 8.23 12.83
N TYR A 196 1.42 7.88 13.20
CA TYR A 196 0.53 8.78 13.94
C TYR A 196 0.94 8.96 15.39
N LEU A 197 1.61 7.98 16.00
CA LEU A 197 2.25 8.15 17.32
C LEU A 197 3.39 9.15 17.23
N GLY A 198 4.25 9.05 16.23
CA GLY A 198 5.30 10.04 15.96
C GLY A 198 4.74 11.44 15.70
N MET A 199 3.68 11.52 14.90
CA MET A 199 2.96 12.78 14.64
C MET A 199 2.34 13.35 15.91
N ALA A 200 1.76 12.53 16.79
CA ALA A 200 1.18 12.98 18.06
C ALA A 200 2.26 13.55 19.00
N LEU A 201 3.43 12.89 19.07
CA LEU A 201 4.58 13.42 19.81
C LEU A 201 5.04 14.78 19.25
N PHE A 202 5.12 14.91 17.92
CA PHE A 202 5.43 16.18 17.31
C PHE A 202 4.39 17.26 17.64
N VAL A 203 3.09 16.96 17.52
CA VAL A 203 2.00 17.89 17.84
C VAL A 203 2.08 18.31 19.32
N LEU A 204 2.38 17.40 20.24
CA LEU A 204 2.61 17.70 21.65
C LEU A 204 3.74 18.74 21.83
N VAL A 205 4.91 18.45 21.23
CA VAL A 205 6.07 19.36 21.28
C VAL A 205 5.74 20.70 20.63
N TRP A 206 5.04 20.72 19.49
CA TRP A 206 4.64 21.92 18.77
C TRP A 206 3.71 22.81 19.58
N TYR A 207 2.67 22.24 20.21
CA TYR A 207 1.68 23.00 20.95
C TYR A 207 2.20 23.49 22.31
N LEU A 208 2.96 22.69 23.03
CA LEU A 208 3.48 23.06 24.34
C LEU A 208 4.75 23.90 24.25
N GLY A 209 5.65 23.57 23.31
CA GLY A 209 6.94 24.26 23.18
C GLY A 209 6.83 25.60 22.43
N TRP A 210 6.18 25.61 21.26
CA TRP A 210 6.13 26.79 20.40
C TRP A 210 4.84 27.59 20.51
N LEU A 211 3.67 26.95 20.38
CA LEU A 211 2.39 27.66 20.46
C LEU A 211 2.01 28.03 21.89
N ARG A 212 2.50 27.29 22.87
CA ARG A 212 2.20 27.45 24.32
C ARG A 212 0.70 27.47 24.60
N ASP A 213 -0.07 26.62 23.92
CA ASP A 213 -1.54 26.61 23.98
C ASP A 213 -2.06 25.20 24.25
N TRP A 214 -2.06 24.80 25.52
CA TRP A 214 -2.55 23.49 25.96
C TRP A 214 -4.06 23.30 25.72
N LYS A 215 -4.85 24.41 25.71
CA LYS A 215 -6.29 24.33 25.45
C LYS A 215 -6.58 23.92 24.00
N LYS A 216 -5.81 24.47 23.06
CA LYS A 216 -5.90 24.02 21.65
C LYS A 216 -5.37 22.61 21.47
N LEU A 217 -4.35 22.19 22.23
CA LEU A 217 -3.87 20.81 22.22
C LEU A 217 -5.00 19.84 22.61
N LEU A 218 -5.71 20.08 23.72
CA LEU A 218 -6.83 19.23 24.13
C LEU A 218 -7.94 19.17 23.08
N LYS A 219 -8.28 20.28 22.44
CA LYS A 219 -9.24 20.30 21.33
C LYS A 219 -8.75 19.48 20.14
N THR A 220 -7.46 19.58 19.79
CA THR A 220 -6.84 18.79 18.72
C THR A 220 -6.90 17.30 19.04
N ILE A 221 -6.58 16.90 20.28
CA ILE A 221 -6.72 15.51 20.72
C ILE A 221 -8.17 15.04 20.58
N GLY A 222 -9.15 15.83 21.07
CA GLY A 222 -10.57 15.46 20.97
C GLY A 222 -11.05 15.29 19.52
N TYR A 223 -10.66 16.17 18.61
CA TYR A 223 -11.01 16.07 17.19
C TYR A 223 -10.33 14.89 16.50
N PHE A 224 -9.09 14.59 16.86
CA PHE A 224 -8.37 13.42 16.36
C PHE A 224 -9.05 12.12 16.82
N LEU A 225 -9.35 12.02 18.11
CA LEU A 225 -10.06 10.85 18.66
C LEU A 225 -11.46 10.71 18.06
N LEU A 226 -12.18 11.80 17.80
CA LEU A 226 -13.47 11.74 17.10
C LEU A 226 -13.33 11.08 15.71
N GLY A 227 -12.32 11.46 14.95
CA GLY A 227 -12.04 10.85 13.64
C GLY A 227 -11.65 9.38 13.75
N PHE A 228 -10.76 9.04 14.69
CA PHE A 228 -10.32 7.67 14.94
C PHE A 228 -11.49 6.76 15.38
N CYS A 229 -12.28 7.23 16.34
CA CYS A 229 -13.44 6.50 16.85
C CYS A 229 -14.53 6.33 15.78
N ALA A 230 -14.69 7.24 14.84
CA ALA A 230 -15.65 7.10 13.75
C ALA A 230 -15.38 5.84 12.92
N VAL A 231 -14.12 5.57 12.55
CA VAL A 231 -13.73 4.34 11.82
C VAL A 231 -13.87 3.12 12.73
N THR A 232 -13.37 3.21 13.96
CA THR A 232 -13.42 2.11 14.94
C THR A 232 -14.87 1.69 15.23
N THR A 233 -15.78 2.64 15.32
CA THR A 233 -17.22 2.36 15.55
C THR A 233 -17.82 1.57 14.40
N VAL A 234 -17.52 1.91 13.14
CA VAL A 234 -18.01 1.17 11.98
C VAL A 234 -17.53 -0.29 12.02
N VAL A 235 -16.23 -0.49 12.28
CA VAL A 235 -15.64 -1.84 12.40
C VAL A 235 -16.30 -2.62 13.54
N PHE A 236 -16.36 -2.02 14.73
CA PHE A 236 -16.90 -2.70 15.92
C PHE A 236 -18.37 -3.06 15.74
N LEU A 237 -19.19 -2.16 15.19
CA LEU A 237 -20.61 -2.42 14.94
C LEU A 237 -20.82 -3.56 13.93
N TYR A 238 -19.99 -3.65 12.88
CA TYR A 238 -20.07 -4.76 11.92
C TYR A 238 -19.88 -6.11 12.63
N PHE A 239 -18.82 -6.25 13.42
CA PHE A 239 -18.52 -7.50 14.12
C PHE A 239 -19.51 -7.78 15.27
N LEU A 240 -20.03 -6.74 15.93
CA LEU A 240 -21.04 -6.88 16.97
C LEU A 240 -22.37 -7.44 16.40
N ILE A 241 -22.81 -6.89 15.26
CA ILE A 241 -24.04 -7.33 14.58
C ILE A 241 -23.91 -8.79 14.11
N ASN A 242 -22.73 -9.21 13.68
CA ASN A 242 -22.46 -10.58 13.23
C ASN A 242 -22.06 -11.54 14.36
N GLY A 243 -22.06 -11.10 15.64
CA GLY A 243 -21.66 -11.94 16.78
C GLY A 243 -20.17 -12.34 16.80
N ALA A 244 -19.32 -11.65 16.07
CA ALA A 244 -17.93 -12.02 15.74
C ALA A 244 -16.87 -11.14 16.43
N VAL A 245 -17.22 -10.46 17.54
CA VAL A 245 -16.28 -9.56 18.25
C VAL A 245 -15.09 -10.32 18.82
N LYS A 246 -15.30 -11.55 19.32
CA LYS A 246 -14.22 -12.39 19.84
C LYS A 246 -13.22 -12.74 18.74
N GLU A 247 -13.70 -13.14 17.59
CA GLU A 247 -12.92 -13.52 16.42
C GLU A 247 -12.12 -12.31 15.88
N LEU A 248 -12.72 -11.12 15.87
CA LEU A 248 -12.01 -9.87 15.54
C LEU A 248 -10.76 -9.68 16.43
N PHE A 249 -10.91 -9.81 17.75
CA PHE A 249 -9.78 -9.60 18.66
C PHE A 249 -8.79 -10.76 18.61
N THR A 250 -9.26 -11.98 18.47
CA THR A 250 -8.38 -13.17 18.40
C THR A 250 -7.56 -13.16 17.11
N CYS A 251 -8.21 -13.03 15.94
CA CYS A 251 -7.51 -13.13 14.66
C CYS A 251 -6.66 -11.90 14.36
N TYR A 252 -7.20 -10.70 14.62
CA TYR A 252 -6.49 -9.48 14.24
C TYR A 252 -5.41 -9.06 15.25
N PHE A 253 -5.62 -9.25 16.55
CA PHE A 253 -4.62 -8.85 17.55
C PHE A 253 -3.89 -10.03 18.14
N TYR A 254 -4.58 -10.99 18.76
CA TYR A 254 -3.91 -12.06 19.48
C TYR A 254 -3.00 -12.90 18.58
N ASN A 255 -3.48 -13.38 17.45
CA ASN A 255 -2.68 -14.19 16.54
C ASN A 255 -1.49 -13.41 15.96
N ASN A 256 -1.67 -12.13 15.61
CA ASN A 256 -0.58 -11.31 15.09
C ASN A 256 0.46 -10.93 16.15
N ILE A 257 0.09 -10.81 17.41
CA ILE A 257 1.01 -10.42 18.51
C ILE A 257 1.72 -11.62 19.08
N PHE A 258 1.05 -12.76 19.24
CA PHE A 258 1.55 -13.89 19.99
C PHE A 258 1.89 -15.12 19.14
N LEU A 259 1.24 -15.32 17.98
CA LEU A 259 1.47 -16.51 17.15
C LEU A 259 2.30 -16.22 15.89
N TYR A 260 2.38 -14.97 15.47
CA TYR A 260 3.10 -14.55 14.26
C TYR A 260 4.50 -13.92 14.52
N PRO A 261 4.92 -13.57 15.76
CA PRO A 261 6.24 -12.97 15.97
C PRO A 261 7.37 -13.92 15.60
N SER A 262 8.52 -13.36 15.19
CA SER A 262 9.73 -14.13 14.98
C SER A 262 10.20 -14.75 16.32
N THR A 263 10.68 -15.98 16.26
CA THR A 263 11.37 -16.67 17.38
C THR A 263 12.76 -16.11 17.66
N ASP A 264 13.06 -14.91 17.18
CA ASP A 264 14.36 -14.26 17.23
C ASP A 264 14.62 -13.74 18.65
N GLU A 265 15.66 -14.20 19.30
CA GLU A 265 16.08 -13.78 20.66
C GLU A 265 16.78 -12.41 20.64
N THR A 266 16.93 -11.78 19.49
CA THR A 266 17.59 -10.48 19.30
C THR A 266 16.83 -9.38 20.05
N PRO A 267 17.52 -8.50 20.80
CA PRO A 267 16.89 -7.37 21.48
C PRO A 267 16.08 -6.51 20.49
N LEU A 268 14.88 -6.09 20.88
CA LEU A 268 13.92 -5.41 20.02
C LEU A 268 14.50 -4.23 19.23
N LEU A 269 15.33 -3.40 19.89
CA LEU A 269 15.94 -2.24 19.22
C LEU A 269 16.92 -2.64 18.12
N GLU A 270 17.73 -3.65 18.38
CA GLU A 270 18.68 -4.22 17.41
C GLU A 270 17.93 -4.87 16.25
N LEU A 271 16.88 -5.61 16.55
CA LEU A 271 16.02 -6.23 15.55
C LEU A 271 15.39 -5.20 14.63
N VAL A 272 14.85 -4.10 15.17
CA VAL A 272 14.30 -2.99 14.39
C VAL A 272 15.38 -2.35 13.50
N GLN A 273 16.60 -2.17 14.01
CA GLN A 273 17.71 -1.61 13.23
C GLN A 273 18.14 -2.52 12.09
N LEU A 274 18.27 -3.83 12.33
CA LEU A 274 18.65 -4.82 11.31
C LEU A 274 17.60 -4.87 10.18
N ARG A 275 16.31 -4.94 10.55
CA ARG A 275 15.20 -4.99 9.59
C ARG A 275 15.07 -3.71 8.79
N PHE A 276 15.23 -2.56 9.45
CA PHE A 276 15.26 -1.26 8.79
C PHE A 276 16.40 -1.18 7.77
N LYS A 277 17.63 -1.59 8.16
CA LYS A 277 18.77 -1.62 7.25
C LYS A 277 18.51 -2.53 6.06
N ALA A 278 18.05 -3.76 6.28
CA ALA A 278 17.73 -4.71 5.22
C ALA A 278 16.70 -4.13 4.23
N ALA A 279 15.67 -3.45 4.73
CA ALA A 279 14.66 -2.83 3.88
C ALA A 279 15.19 -1.63 3.09
N MET A 280 16.10 -0.84 3.67
CA MET A 280 16.74 0.27 2.95
C MET A 280 17.68 -0.25 1.85
N ASP A 281 18.42 -1.33 2.11
CA ASP A 281 19.29 -1.97 1.13
C ASP A 281 18.48 -2.65 -0.01
N TYR A 282 17.31 -3.20 0.31
CA TYR A 282 16.42 -3.84 -0.66
C TYR A 282 15.81 -2.87 -1.69
N ASN A 283 15.59 -1.62 -1.30
CA ASN A 283 14.83 -0.64 -2.11
C ASN A 283 15.67 0.39 -2.85
N GLU A 284 16.96 0.28 -2.86
CA GLU A 284 18.00 1.05 -3.60
C GLU A 284 17.80 2.58 -3.74
N MET A 285 16.81 3.03 -4.55
CA MET A 285 16.74 4.43 -5.01
C MET A 285 16.02 5.38 -4.04
N PHE A 286 14.87 5.02 -3.47
CA PHE A 286 14.16 5.96 -2.60
C PHE A 286 14.87 6.23 -1.25
N PRO A 287 15.65 5.29 -0.67
CA PRO A 287 16.49 5.59 0.47
C PRO A 287 17.48 6.74 0.22
N THR A 288 18.08 6.78 -0.96
CA THR A 288 18.96 7.88 -1.36
C THR A 288 18.24 9.23 -1.30
N LEU A 289 16.97 9.29 -1.77
CA LEU A 289 16.16 10.50 -1.66
C LEU A 289 15.83 10.86 -0.21
N ILE A 290 15.63 9.88 0.68
CA ILE A 290 15.44 10.13 2.11
C ILE A 290 16.71 10.75 2.71
N TYR A 291 17.89 10.19 2.45
CA TYR A 291 19.15 10.72 2.95
C TYR A 291 19.43 12.14 2.43
N LEU A 292 19.21 12.41 1.14
CA LEU A 292 19.28 13.77 0.58
C LEU A 292 18.28 14.72 1.23
N GLY A 293 17.06 14.22 1.55
CA GLY A 293 16.04 14.97 2.27
C GLY A 293 16.46 15.33 3.68
N VAL A 294 17.07 14.41 4.41
CA VAL A 294 17.65 14.69 5.74
C VAL A 294 18.74 15.75 5.64
N ALA A 295 19.69 15.60 4.69
CA ALA A 295 20.74 16.59 4.48
C ALA A 295 20.16 17.98 4.17
N TYR A 296 19.13 18.06 3.31
CA TYR A 296 18.44 19.31 3.02
C TYR A 296 17.80 19.92 4.27
N LEU A 297 17.06 19.13 5.07
CA LEU A 297 16.41 19.61 6.28
C LEU A 297 17.41 20.05 7.36
N LEU A 298 18.57 19.38 7.47
CA LEU A 298 19.66 19.80 8.37
C LEU A 298 20.21 21.18 7.99
N VAL A 299 20.40 21.45 6.69
CA VAL A 299 20.80 22.78 6.22
C VAL A 299 19.73 23.83 6.57
N GLN A 300 18.45 23.47 6.44
CA GLN A 300 17.33 24.37 6.77
C GLN A 300 17.04 24.49 8.28
N ALA A 301 17.65 23.64 9.12
CA ALA A 301 17.30 23.54 10.54
C ALA A 301 17.55 24.84 11.35
N LYS A 302 18.47 25.70 10.89
CA LYS A 302 18.69 27.02 11.51
C LYS A 302 17.44 27.91 11.41
N GLU A 303 16.72 27.86 10.29
CA GLU A 303 15.56 28.69 10.04
C GLU A 303 14.24 27.94 10.36
N LYS A 304 14.22 26.63 10.13
CA LYS A 304 13.02 25.78 10.23
C LYS A 304 13.28 24.49 11.04
N PRO A 305 13.69 24.60 12.32
CA PRO A 305 14.00 23.42 13.14
C PRO A 305 12.77 22.48 13.32
N ARG A 306 11.58 23.06 13.26
CA ARG A 306 10.29 22.36 13.40
C ARG A 306 10.07 21.31 12.30
N ASP A 307 10.47 21.61 11.07
CA ASP A 307 10.31 20.70 9.93
C ASP A 307 11.18 19.46 10.12
N LEU A 308 12.41 19.64 10.61
CA LEU A 308 13.34 18.55 10.91
C LEU A 308 12.80 17.66 12.05
N ILE A 309 12.27 18.27 13.12
CA ILE A 309 11.69 17.53 14.26
C ILE A 309 10.45 16.76 13.81
N ALA A 310 9.56 17.39 13.02
CA ALA A 310 8.37 16.73 12.47
C ALA A 310 8.77 15.51 11.62
N PHE A 311 9.75 15.70 10.74
CA PHE A 311 10.29 14.61 9.92
C PHE A 311 10.78 13.45 10.77
N PHE A 312 11.69 13.70 11.73
CA PHE A 312 12.30 12.64 12.52
C PHE A 312 11.31 11.91 13.43
N LEU A 313 10.40 12.62 14.07
CA LEU A 313 9.42 11.97 14.95
C LEU A 313 8.42 11.11 14.16
N CYS A 314 7.91 11.61 13.03
CA CYS A 314 7.02 10.83 12.16
C CYS A 314 7.76 9.64 11.53
N PHE A 315 8.99 9.85 11.07
CA PHE A 315 9.82 8.80 10.47
C PHE A 315 10.17 7.71 11.50
N ALA A 316 10.69 8.08 12.66
CA ALA A 316 11.04 7.14 13.71
C ALA A 316 9.82 6.34 14.20
N GLY A 317 8.67 7.01 14.40
CA GLY A 317 7.43 6.34 14.76
C GLY A 317 7.00 5.31 13.70
N LEU A 318 7.10 5.68 12.41
CA LEU A 318 6.78 4.76 11.31
C LEU A 318 7.77 3.57 11.24
N VAL A 319 9.08 3.81 11.38
CA VAL A 319 10.11 2.75 11.41
C VAL A 319 9.86 1.77 12.55
N ILE A 320 9.67 2.28 13.77
CA ILE A 320 9.41 1.44 14.94
C ILE A 320 8.13 0.62 14.73
N GLY A 321 7.02 1.28 14.34
CA GLY A 321 5.76 0.60 14.10
C GLY A 321 5.89 -0.49 13.03
N THR A 322 6.57 -0.22 11.93
CA THR A 322 6.71 -1.16 10.81
C THR A 322 7.53 -2.39 11.19
N TYR A 323 8.60 -2.26 11.98
CA TYR A 323 9.58 -3.31 12.21
C TYR A 323 9.56 -3.96 13.61
N VAL A 324 8.66 -3.53 14.47
CA VAL A 324 8.44 -4.16 15.79
C VAL A 324 7.87 -5.60 15.66
N GLY A 325 7.04 -5.85 14.62
CA GLY A 325 6.47 -7.17 14.34
C GLY A 325 7.32 -8.01 13.39
N GLN A 326 6.76 -8.46 12.28
CA GLN A 326 7.50 -9.15 11.20
C GLN A 326 8.35 -8.16 10.39
N GLY A 327 9.49 -8.64 9.89
CA GLY A 327 10.50 -7.81 9.24
C GLY A 327 10.63 -8.02 7.73
N TYR A 328 9.52 -8.18 7.00
CA TYR A 328 9.61 -8.29 5.55
C TYR A 328 10.20 -7.03 4.94
N VAL A 329 11.17 -7.20 4.05
CA VAL A 329 11.93 -6.09 3.45
C VAL A 329 11.05 -5.14 2.63
N TYR A 330 9.98 -5.64 2.00
CA TYR A 330 9.05 -4.81 1.23
C TYR A 330 8.19 -3.87 2.11
N TYR A 331 8.09 -4.12 3.42
CA TYR A 331 7.42 -3.19 4.35
C TYR A 331 8.08 -1.81 4.34
N GLY A 332 9.36 -1.72 3.96
CA GLY A 332 10.09 -0.47 3.80
C GLY A 332 9.46 0.52 2.81
N LEU A 333 8.57 0.07 1.93
CA LEU A 333 7.88 0.93 0.97
C LEU A 333 7.19 2.13 1.64
N VAL A 334 6.65 1.98 2.86
CA VAL A 334 5.99 3.07 3.59
C VAL A 334 6.92 4.26 3.85
N LEU A 335 8.23 4.02 3.95
CA LEU A 335 9.24 5.06 4.20
C LEU A 335 9.42 5.98 3.00
N SER A 336 9.02 5.53 1.80
CA SER A 336 9.06 6.35 0.58
C SER A 336 8.19 7.62 0.68
N ALA A 337 7.26 7.69 1.64
CA ALA A 337 6.50 8.91 1.95
C ALA A 337 7.41 10.11 2.30
N PHE A 338 8.65 9.86 2.71
CA PHE A 338 9.63 10.88 3.06
C PHE A 338 10.60 11.24 1.92
N SER A 339 10.56 10.54 0.80
CA SER A 339 11.48 10.72 -0.34
C SER A 339 11.34 12.08 -1.04
N VAL A 340 10.18 12.71 -0.94
CA VAL A 340 9.92 14.03 -1.55
C VAL A 340 10.88 15.12 -1.10
N PHE A 341 11.42 15.04 0.13
CA PHE A 341 12.35 16.05 0.65
C PHE A 341 13.69 16.04 -0.09
N GLY A 342 14.15 14.87 -0.55
CA GLY A 342 15.37 14.78 -1.37
C GLY A 342 15.21 15.52 -2.70
N LEU A 343 14.07 15.32 -3.36
CA LEU A 343 13.77 16.02 -4.62
C LEU A 343 13.57 17.53 -4.41
N VAL A 344 13.00 17.95 -3.28
CA VAL A 344 12.91 19.36 -2.89
C VAL A 344 14.31 19.94 -2.70
N GLY A 345 15.21 19.22 -2.03
CA GLY A 345 16.61 19.62 -1.85
C GLY A 345 17.32 19.80 -3.19
N LEU A 346 17.24 18.82 -4.09
CA LEU A 346 17.80 18.88 -5.44
C LEU A 346 17.20 20.05 -6.24
N ALA A 347 15.90 20.26 -6.20
CA ALA A 347 15.26 21.38 -6.89
C ALA A 347 15.68 22.74 -6.30
N THR A 348 15.95 22.80 -5.01
CA THR A 348 16.48 24.01 -4.35
C THR A 348 17.90 24.31 -4.83
N LEU A 349 18.77 23.30 -4.94
CA LEU A 349 20.12 23.44 -5.48
C LEU A 349 20.09 23.91 -6.95
N LEU A 350 19.20 23.32 -7.77
CA LEU A 350 19.04 23.75 -9.17
C LEU A 350 18.62 25.21 -9.30
N ARG A 351 17.90 25.77 -8.32
CA ARG A 351 17.51 27.20 -8.29
C ARG A 351 18.68 28.14 -7.99
N LEU A 352 19.75 27.66 -7.39
CA LEU A 352 20.95 28.45 -7.15
C LEU A 352 21.74 28.73 -8.44
N ILE A 353 21.51 27.92 -9.48
CA ILE A 353 22.11 28.14 -10.79
C ILE A 353 21.45 29.39 -11.41
N ARG A 354 22.15 30.49 -11.37
CA ARG A 354 21.71 31.77 -11.98
C ARG A 354 21.82 31.66 -13.49
N LEU A 355 20.68 31.65 -14.18
CA LEU A 355 20.66 31.85 -15.63
C LEU A 355 20.85 33.33 -15.94
N PRO A 356 21.57 33.69 -17.03
CA PRO A 356 21.74 35.08 -17.43
C PRO A 356 20.40 35.77 -17.68
N GLU A 357 20.33 37.10 -17.48
CA GLU A 357 19.12 37.88 -17.74
C GLU A 357 18.75 37.80 -19.22
N ILE A 358 17.53 37.39 -19.49
CA ILE A 358 17.04 37.10 -20.85
C ILE A 358 16.10 38.24 -21.28
N PRO A 359 16.29 38.81 -22.51
CA PRO A 359 15.42 39.86 -23.03
C PRO A 359 13.93 39.44 -23.04
N GLN A 360 13.02 40.43 -22.96
CA GLN A 360 11.58 40.15 -22.84
C GLN A 360 11.01 39.30 -23.99
N LEU A 361 11.49 39.48 -25.22
CA LEU A 361 11.10 38.69 -26.41
C LEU A 361 11.54 37.22 -26.29
N ALA A 362 12.64 36.94 -25.56
CA ALA A 362 13.09 35.58 -25.33
C ALA A 362 12.36 34.87 -24.17
N LYS A 363 11.56 35.58 -23.36
CA LYS A 363 10.83 34.99 -22.22
C LYS A 363 9.84 33.92 -22.65
N LEU A 364 9.18 34.07 -23.83
CA LEU A 364 8.29 33.04 -24.37
C LEU A 364 9.09 31.78 -24.76
N GLY A 365 10.21 31.96 -25.49
CA GLY A 365 11.08 30.85 -25.86
C GLY A 365 11.61 30.09 -24.64
N VAL A 366 12.06 30.81 -23.59
CA VAL A 366 12.51 30.21 -22.34
C VAL A 366 11.40 29.45 -21.63
N ARG A 367 10.14 29.96 -21.67
CA ARG A 367 8.99 29.23 -21.10
C ARG A 367 8.72 27.94 -21.87
N ILE A 368 8.78 27.97 -23.19
CA ILE A 368 8.63 26.78 -24.03
C ILE A 368 9.74 25.78 -23.72
N ILE A 369 11.00 26.19 -23.69
CA ILE A 369 12.13 25.32 -23.35
C ILE A 369 11.93 24.68 -21.97
N ARG A 370 11.51 25.44 -20.95
CA ARG A 370 11.23 24.89 -19.61
C ARG A 370 10.13 23.86 -19.61
N ILE A 371 9.03 24.12 -20.35
CA ILE A 371 7.94 23.15 -20.45
C ILE A 371 8.41 21.91 -21.21
N SER A 372 9.15 22.06 -22.30
CA SER A 372 9.71 20.93 -23.06
C SER A 372 10.64 20.08 -22.19
N LEU A 373 11.52 20.70 -21.41
CA LEU A 373 12.38 19.98 -20.46
C LEU A 373 11.57 19.20 -19.42
N ILE A 374 10.53 19.80 -18.87
CA ILE A 374 9.64 19.10 -17.93
C ILE A 374 9.00 17.88 -18.59
N VAL A 375 8.44 18.06 -19.79
CA VAL A 375 7.84 16.95 -20.55
C VAL A 375 8.87 15.88 -20.86
N THR A 376 10.07 16.27 -21.29
CA THR A 376 11.18 15.33 -21.56
C THR A 376 11.55 14.54 -20.31
N VAL A 377 11.69 15.19 -19.14
CA VAL A 377 11.96 14.48 -17.87
C VAL A 377 10.84 13.51 -17.54
N CYS A 378 9.58 13.91 -17.67
CA CYS A 378 8.45 13.02 -17.39
C CYS A 378 8.43 11.79 -18.33
N LEU A 379 8.65 12.00 -19.63
CA LEU A 379 8.66 10.92 -20.62
C LEU A 379 9.89 10.01 -20.43
N TRP A 380 11.04 10.61 -20.16
CA TRP A 380 12.26 9.83 -19.87
C TRP A 380 12.09 8.97 -18.62
N THR A 381 11.55 9.53 -17.54
CA THR A 381 11.30 8.77 -16.30
C THR A 381 10.30 7.62 -16.53
N LEU A 382 9.30 7.83 -17.39
CA LEU A 382 8.34 6.78 -17.74
C LEU A 382 8.99 5.66 -18.58
N ALA A 383 9.88 6.04 -19.52
CA ALA A 383 10.65 5.07 -20.31
C ALA A 383 11.63 4.28 -19.42
N ASP A 384 12.35 4.97 -18.51
CA ASP A 384 13.24 4.34 -17.53
C ASP A 384 12.46 3.38 -16.60
N ALA A 385 11.21 3.72 -16.24
CA ALA A 385 10.36 2.85 -15.46
C ALA A 385 9.95 1.58 -16.22
N TYR A 386 9.78 1.65 -17.54
CA TYR A 386 9.52 0.45 -18.37
C TYR A 386 10.73 -0.51 -18.36
N ASP A 387 11.94 0.04 -18.49
CA ASP A 387 13.17 -0.77 -18.53
C ASP A 387 13.51 -1.38 -17.14
N LYS A 388 13.14 -0.71 -16.05
CA LYS A 388 13.49 -1.10 -14.68
C LYS A 388 12.40 -1.84 -13.92
N SER A 389 11.17 -1.83 -14.41
CA SER A 389 10.07 -2.51 -13.71
C SER A 389 10.22 -4.02 -13.80
N ASP A 390 10.25 -4.69 -12.65
CA ASP A 390 10.29 -6.15 -12.55
C ASP A 390 9.05 -6.84 -13.10
N ASN A 391 7.97 -6.09 -13.40
CA ASN A 391 6.68 -6.63 -13.82
C ASN A 391 6.50 -6.72 -15.34
N THR A 392 7.36 -6.10 -16.15
CA THR A 392 7.19 -6.04 -17.60
C THR A 392 7.25 -7.41 -18.29
N TYR A 393 7.85 -8.41 -17.64
CA TYR A 393 7.84 -9.80 -18.16
C TYR A 393 6.41 -10.35 -18.32
N LEU A 394 5.45 -9.92 -17.47
CA LEU A 394 4.05 -10.32 -17.55
C LEU A 394 3.35 -9.88 -18.85
N MET A 395 3.89 -8.88 -19.56
CA MET A 395 3.38 -8.48 -20.88
C MET A 395 3.59 -9.54 -21.98
N ASN A 396 4.47 -10.52 -21.73
CA ASN A 396 4.75 -11.60 -22.66
C ASN A 396 3.79 -12.79 -22.53
N TYR A 397 2.84 -12.73 -21.60
CA TYR A 397 1.90 -13.81 -21.31
C TYR A 397 0.47 -13.37 -21.54
N ASP A 398 -0.33 -14.29 -22.04
CA ASP A 398 -1.78 -14.18 -22.13
C ASP A 398 -2.47 -14.85 -20.93
N LYS A 399 -3.75 -14.58 -20.72
CA LYS A 399 -4.53 -15.26 -19.66
C LYS A 399 -4.52 -16.78 -19.79
N GLN A 400 -4.43 -17.30 -21.02
CA GLN A 400 -4.42 -18.73 -21.29
C GLN A 400 -3.10 -19.41 -20.84
N ASP A 401 -2.03 -18.64 -20.71
CA ASP A 401 -0.72 -19.15 -20.26
C ASP A 401 -0.68 -19.30 -18.73
N MET A 402 -1.58 -18.59 -18.02
CA MET A 402 -1.60 -18.59 -16.56
C MET A 402 -2.22 -19.88 -15.99
N PRO A 403 -1.54 -20.60 -15.08
CA PRO A 403 -2.09 -21.81 -14.45
C PRO A 403 -3.48 -21.62 -13.84
N GLN A 404 -3.73 -20.43 -13.28
CA GLN A 404 -5.00 -20.09 -12.66
C GLN A 404 -6.17 -20.17 -13.64
N TYR A 405 -6.01 -19.62 -14.84
CA TYR A 405 -7.07 -19.66 -15.86
C TYR A 405 -7.15 -21.02 -16.56
N GLN A 406 -6.02 -21.74 -16.69
CA GLN A 406 -6.04 -23.12 -17.21
C GLN A 406 -6.81 -24.04 -16.28
N PHE A 407 -6.57 -23.96 -14.95
CA PHE A 407 -7.31 -24.76 -13.96
C PHE A 407 -8.77 -24.31 -13.86
N ALA A 408 -9.05 -23.02 -13.96
CA ALA A 408 -10.41 -22.50 -13.96
C ALA A 408 -11.28 -23.09 -15.09
N GLN A 409 -10.71 -23.38 -16.27
CA GLN A 409 -11.41 -24.04 -17.36
C GLN A 409 -11.90 -25.43 -16.96
N ARG A 410 -11.11 -26.18 -16.18
CA ARG A 410 -11.47 -27.49 -15.67
C ARG A 410 -12.45 -27.39 -14.49
N ILE A 411 -12.14 -26.54 -13.54
CA ILE A 411 -12.95 -26.32 -12.32
C ILE A 411 -14.40 -25.95 -12.69
N ASN A 412 -14.57 -25.05 -13.66
CA ASN A 412 -15.89 -24.55 -14.09
C ASN A 412 -16.70 -25.54 -14.93
N GLN A 413 -16.22 -26.76 -15.18
CA GLN A 413 -17.01 -27.85 -15.74
C GLN A 413 -17.92 -28.51 -14.68
N VAL A 414 -17.59 -28.34 -13.40
CA VAL A 414 -18.43 -28.79 -12.28
C VAL A 414 -19.41 -27.66 -11.91
N GLU A 415 -20.65 -28.04 -11.65
CA GLU A 415 -21.67 -27.08 -11.19
C GLU A 415 -21.41 -26.66 -9.74
N ASN A 416 -21.33 -25.34 -9.48
CA ASN A 416 -21.01 -24.76 -8.16
C ASN A 416 -19.75 -25.37 -7.52
N PRO A 417 -18.61 -25.34 -8.19
CA PRO A 417 -17.41 -26.05 -7.75
C PRO A 417 -16.83 -25.43 -6.46
N THR A 418 -16.26 -26.29 -5.64
CA THR A 418 -15.54 -25.91 -4.41
C THR A 418 -14.06 -26.23 -4.57
N ILE A 419 -13.21 -25.33 -4.12
CA ILE A 419 -11.75 -25.48 -4.21
C ILE A 419 -11.07 -25.19 -2.87
N LEU A 420 -9.87 -25.75 -2.67
CA LEU A 420 -8.99 -25.44 -1.55
C LEU A 420 -7.55 -25.22 -2.05
N ASN A 421 -6.96 -24.07 -1.78
CA ASN A 421 -5.53 -23.85 -1.94
C ASN A 421 -4.80 -24.43 -0.72
N PHE A 422 -4.04 -25.51 -0.93
CA PHE A 422 -3.41 -26.24 0.14
C PHE A 422 -1.88 -26.16 0.07
N GLY A 423 -1.23 -25.83 1.21
CA GLY A 423 0.21 -25.73 1.33
C GLY A 423 0.81 -24.39 0.91
N PHE A 424 0.00 -23.41 0.50
CA PHE A 424 0.44 -22.07 0.11
C PHE A 424 -0.67 -21.04 0.28
N LEU A 425 -0.30 -19.74 0.26
CA LEU A 425 -1.24 -18.62 0.27
C LEU A 425 -2.10 -18.61 -1.01
N ASP A 426 -3.16 -17.80 -1.04
CA ASP A 426 -4.06 -17.73 -2.20
C ASP A 426 -3.31 -17.38 -3.49
N GLY A 427 -3.25 -18.34 -4.40
CA GLY A 427 -2.57 -18.22 -5.69
C GLY A 427 -3.43 -17.61 -6.79
N GLY A 428 -4.63 -17.10 -6.47
CA GLY A 428 -5.55 -16.50 -7.44
C GLY A 428 -6.51 -17.46 -8.12
N PHE A 429 -6.58 -18.68 -7.66
CA PHE A 429 -7.46 -19.72 -8.27
C PHE A 429 -8.93 -19.44 -7.95
N TYR A 430 -9.26 -18.94 -6.76
CA TYR A 430 -10.61 -18.45 -6.42
C TYR A 430 -11.07 -17.35 -7.35
N TYR A 431 -10.16 -16.39 -7.61
CA TYR A 431 -10.44 -15.28 -8.53
C TYR A 431 -10.66 -15.77 -9.96
N ALA A 432 -9.76 -16.63 -10.48
CA ALA A 432 -9.82 -17.09 -11.86
C ALA A 432 -11.05 -17.98 -12.15
N SER A 433 -11.44 -18.83 -11.19
CA SER A 433 -12.62 -19.69 -11.28
C SER A 433 -13.94 -19.00 -10.92
N GLY A 434 -13.86 -17.87 -10.20
CA GLY A 434 -15.05 -17.18 -9.68
C GLY A 434 -15.67 -17.88 -8.46
N THR A 435 -14.96 -18.81 -7.82
CA THR A 435 -15.46 -19.57 -6.68
C THR A 435 -15.37 -18.77 -5.37
N VAL A 436 -16.28 -19.02 -4.45
CA VAL A 436 -16.23 -18.51 -3.07
C VAL A 436 -15.83 -19.65 -2.15
N PRO A 437 -14.80 -19.48 -1.29
CA PRO A 437 -14.35 -20.55 -0.42
C PRO A 437 -15.46 -21.06 0.51
N ASN A 438 -15.48 -22.37 0.73
CA ASN A 438 -16.31 -23.04 1.73
C ASN A 438 -15.50 -23.46 2.98
N CYS A 439 -14.15 -23.51 2.88
CA CYS A 439 -13.24 -23.80 3.98
C CYS A 439 -12.86 -22.49 4.68
N PRO A 440 -12.97 -22.38 6.02
CA PRO A 440 -12.53 -21.20 6.75
C PRO A 440 -11.04 -20.84 6.52
N PHE A 441 -10.17 -21.84 6.48
CA PHE A 441 -8.78 -21.70 6.06
C PHE A 441 -8.65 -22.02 4.57
N PHE A 442 -9.13 -21.11 3.74
CA PHE A 442 -9.22 -21.27 2.28
C PHE A 442 -7.86 -21.37 1.56
N CYS A 443 -6.79 -21.01 2.26
CA CYS A 443 -5.40 -21.19 1.85
C CYS A 443 -4.54 -21.43 3.09
N THR A 444 -3.30 -21.88 2.92
CA THR A 444 -2.38 -22.07 4.05
C THR A 444 -1.66 -20.77 4.33
N PHE A 445 -1.95 -20.17 5.48
CA PHE A 445 -1.37 -18.90 5.90
C PHE A 445 0.02 -19.10 6.52
N ASN A 446 0.82 -18.04 6.46
CA ASN A 446 2.16 -17.99 7.07
C ASN A 446 2.16 -17.63 8.57
N VAL A 447 1.00 -17.70 9.21
CA VAL A 447 0.83 -17.68 10.66
C VAL A 447 0.32 -19.04 11.10
N ASP A 448 0.88 -19.58 12.18
CA ASP A 448 0.43 -20.85 12.74
C ASP A 448 -0.87 -20.69 13.54
N ALA A 449 -1.95 -20.47 12.76
CA ALA A 449 -3.28 -20.30 13.33
C ALA A 449 -3.79 -21.64 13.87
N PRO A 450 -4.28 -21.68 15.12
CA PRO A 450 -4.76 -22.92 15.73
C PRO A 450 -5.86 -23.59 14.90
N GLY A 451 -5.69 -24.87 14.61
CA GLY A 451 -6.65 -25.68 13.85
C GLY A 451 -6.59 -25.50 12.32
N MET A 452 -5.66 -24.71 11.78
CA MET A 452 -5.56 -24.48 10.34
C MET A 452 -5.27 -25.77 9.58
N TRP A 453 -4.20 -26.47 9.96
CA TRP A 453 -3.79 -27.70 9.30
C TRP A 453 -4.82 -28.83 9.47
N GLU A 454 -5.34 -28.99 10.70
CA GLU A 454 -6.35 -30.00 11.02
C GLU A 454 -7.63 -29.78 10.20
N THR A 455 -8.08 -28.51 10.07
CA THR A 455 -9.26 -28.18 9.28
C THR A 455 -9.03 -28.49 7.79
N GLN A 456 -7.89 -28.07 7.22
CA GLN A 456 -7.58 -28.33 5.83
C GLN A 456 -7.44 -29.81 5.53
N TYR A 457 -6.74 -30.59 6.42
CA TYR A 457 -6.64 -32.04 6.30
C TYR A 457 -8.02 -32.70 6.33
N GLN A 458 -8.87 -32.31 7.29
CA GLN A 458 -10.24 -32.85 7.37
C GLN A 458 -11.05 -32.56 6.10
N TYR A 459 -10.90 -31.36 5.52
CA TYR A 459 -11.61 -31.01 4.28
C TYR A 459 -11.19 -31.91 3.10
N ILE A 460 -9.91 -32.24 3.03
CA ILE A 460 -9.37 -33.15 1.99
C ILE A 460 -9.79 -34.61 2.30
N GLU A 461 -9.54 -35.09 3.50
CA GLU A 461 -9.81 -36.50 3.87
C GLU A 461 -11.29 -36.85 3.81
N ASP A 462 -12.18 -35.92 4.18
CA ASP A 462 -13.63 -36.10 4.11
C ASP A 462 -14.19 -35.91 2.68
N GLY A 463 -13.42 -35.30 1.75
CA GLY A 463 -13.87 -34.97 0.40
C GLY A 463 -14.88 -33.82 0.40
N LYS A 464 -14.65 -32.77 1.22
CA LYS A 464 -15.54 -31.62 1.36
C LYS A 464 -15.32 -30.55 0.28
N VAL A 465 -14.35 -30.71 -0.59
CA VAL A 465 -14.07 -29.85 -1.75
C VAL A 465 -13.94 -30.68 -3.00
N ASP A 466 -14.39 -30.15 -4.13
CA ASP A 466 -14.30 -30.83 -5.41
C ASP A 466 -12.87 -30.84 -5.95
N PHE A 467 -12.11 -29.77 -5.64
CA PHE A 467 -10.74 -29.64 -6.11
C PHE A 467 -9.80 -29.18 -5.00
N VAL A 468 -8.59 -29.78 -5.00
CA VAL A 468 -7.45 -29.36 -4.18
C VAL A 468 -6.35 -28.88 -5.09
N ILE A 469 -5.78 -27.69 -4.78
CA ILE A 469 -4.66 -27.13 -5.53
C ILE A 469 -3.45 -27.04 -4.60
N THR A 470 -2.32 -27.61 -5.06
CA THR A 470 -1.04 -27.50 -4.36
C THR A 470 0.00 -26.76 -5.22
N ARG A 471 1.08 -26.31 -4.59
CA ARG A 471 2.18 -25.61 -5.25
C ARG A 471 3.52 -26.23 -4.83
N HIS A 472 4.43 -26.45 -5.77
CA HIS A 472 5.75 -27.10 -5.64
C HIS A 472 5.69 -28.59 -5.28
N TYR A 473 4.88 -28.96 -4.30
CA TYR A 473 4.78 -30.32 -3.81
C TYR A 473 3.44 -30.91 -4.21
N PRO A 474 3.43 -32.07 -4.86
CA PRO A 474 2.20 -32.81 -5.13
C PRO A 474 1.57 -33.29 -3.82
N LEU A 475 0.26 -33.58 -3.84
CA LEU A 475 -0.54 -33.90 -2.66
C LEU A 475 -0.02 -35.14 -1.93
N GLU A 476 0.60 -36.05 -2.67
CA GLU A 476 1.24 -37.31 -2.20
C GLU A 476 2.42 -37.07 -1.23
N MET A 477 3.01 -35.90 -1.26
CA MET A 477 4.13 -35.56 -0.35
C MET A 477 3.68 -35.10 1.02
N TYR A 478 2.37 -34.87 1.22
CA TYR A 478 1.81 -34.50 2.51
C TYR A 478 1.32 -35.73 3.29
N HIS A 479 1.52 -35.73 4.58
CA HIS A 479 1.10 -36.83 5.49
C HIS A 479 -0.41 -36.76 5.78
N LEU A 480 -1.24 -36.96 4.73
CA LEU A 480 -2.69 -36.96 4.85
C LEU A 480 -3.29 -38.04 3.92
N ASN A 481 -4.53 -38.49 4.21
CA ASN A 481 -5.23 -39.42 3.35
C ASN A 481 -5.90 -38.66 2.16
N HIS A 482 -5.25 -38.72 1.02
CA HIS A 482 -5.70 -38.12 -0.23
C HIS A 482 -6.29 -39.12 -1.23
N SER A 483 -6.61 -40.35 -0.80
CA SER A 483 -7.07 -41.46 -1.66
C SER A 483 -8.33 -41.13 -2.47
N LYS A 484 -9.12 -40.17 -1.99
CA LYS A 484 -10.33 -39.67 -2.68
C LYS A 484 -10.04 -38.76 -3.87
N TYR A 485 -8.80 -38.30 -4.03
CA TYR A 485 -8.45 -37.34 -5.09
C TYR A 485 -7.52 -37.97 -6.12
N GLU A 486 -7.61 -37.50 -7.35
CA GLU A 486 -6.68 -37.84 -8.42
C GLU A 486 -6.11 -36.57 -9.06
N LEU A 487 -4.85 -36.62 -9.47
CA LEU A 487 -4.19 -35.54 -10.20
C LEU A 487 -4.81 -35.45 -11.61
N VAL A 488 -5.44 -34.31 -11.93
CA VAL A 488 -6.08 -34.14 -13.25
C VAL A 488 -5.36 -33.16 -14.15
N GLN A 489 -4.54 -32.26 -13.58
CA GLN A 489 -3.78 -31.27 -14.35
C GLN A 489 -2.57 -30.78 -13.56
N SER A 490 -1.49 -30.41 -14.26
CA SER A 490 -0.38 -29.62 -13.72
C SER A 490 0.00 -28.53 -14.70
N ALA A 491 0.48 -27.41 -14.18
CA ALA A 491 0.96 -26.29 -14.98
C ALA A 491 2.04 -25.51 -14.23
N SER A 492 2.98 -24.94 -14.96
CA SER A 492 4.09 -24.15 -14.37
C SER A 492 4.12 -22.76 -14.95
N MET A 493 4.54 -21.80 -14.12
CA MET A 493 4.75 -20.42 -14.52
C MET A 493 5.85 -19.78 -13.69
N PRO A 494 6.71 -18.92 -14.26
CA PRO A 494 7.65 -18.13 -13.49
C PRO A 494 6.90 -17.12 -12.60
N PHE A 495 7.33 -17.06 -11.34
CA PHE A 495 6.88 -16.09 -10.35
C PHE A 495 8.10 -15.53 -9.63
N GLU A 496 8.32 -14.22 -9.70
CA GLU A 496 9.49 -13.56 -9.11
C GLU A 496 10.85 -14.23 -9.47
N GLY A 497 10.97 -14.69 -10.71
CA GLY A 497 12.18 -15.34 -11.22
C GLY A 497 12.37 -16.81 -10.84
N ILE A 498 11.38 -17.44 -10.22
CA ILE A 498 11.35 -18.87 -9.86
C ILE A 498 10.17 -19.54 -10.53
N ASP A 499 10.40 -20.71 -11.15
CA ASP A 499 9.31 -21.50 -11.74
C ASP A 499 8.49 -22.19 -10.65
N PHE A 500 7.22 -21.83 -10.55
CA PHE A 500 6.25 -22.49 -9.70
C PHE A 500 5.45 -23.51 -10.49
N THR A 501 5.43 -24.75 -10.03
CA THR A 501 4.55 -25.80 -10.53
C THR A 501 3.34 -25.92 -9.62
N TYR A 502 2.17 -25.87 -10.21
CA TYR A 502 0.88 -26.07 -9.54
C TYR A 502 0.29 -27.41 -9.97
N PHE A 503 -0.41 -28.07 -9.05
CA PHE A 503 -1.06 -29.36 -9.26
C PHE A 503 -2.55 -29.22 -8.91
N LEU A 504 -3.43 -29.61 -9.81
CA LEU A 504 -4.88 -29.65 -9.61
C LEU A 504 -5.31 -31.09 -9.41
N TYR A 505 -5.87 -31.34 -8.25
CA TYR A 505 -6.50 -32.63 -7.90
C TYR A 505 -8.00 -32.48 -7.91
N GLN A 506 -8.71 -33.50 -8.40
CA GLN A 506 -10.16 -33.57 -8.44
C GLN A 506 -10.63 -34.73 -7.56
N LEU A 507 -11.74 -34.50 -6.83
CA LEU A 507 -12.44 -35.54 -6.07
C LEU A 507 -12.92 -36.62 -7.06
N LYS A 508 -12.64 -37.89 -6.75
CA LYS A 508 -13.10 -39.03 -7.52
C LYS A 508 -14.63 -39.18 -7.34
N GLU A 509 -15.30 -39.60 -8.42
CA GLU A 509 -16.74 -39.90 -8.39
C GLU A 509 -17.06 -41.09 -7.47
#